data_bff9830a842c963043ff8f648a623774
#
_entry.id   bff9830a842c963043ff8f648a623774
#
_cell.length_a   1.000
_cell.length_b   1.000
_cell.length_c   1.000
_cell.angle_alpha   90.00
_cell.angle_beta   90.00
_cell.angle_gamma   90.00
#
_symmetry.space_group_name_H-M   'P 1'
#
loop_
_entity.id
_entity.type
_entity.pdbx_description
1 polymer ?
#
loop_
_entity_poly.entity_id
_entity_poly.type
_entity_poly.pdbx_seq_one_letter_code
_entity_poly.pdbx_strand_id
1 'polypeptide(L)'
;MAKAQYEERQRRKAAERAAAEQRARRRALIWRGTGIVLVVAVAAVAYSLYAKRQLLQAVKTASYPAGQHVAGPIVYAENPPIGGQHNVVWQNCGIYDAPIHNEHAVHSLEHGAIWITYRPDLAADQVQKLKALAADDYLLLSPYPGLPHPIVASAWNHQLNFERADDPGLPAFIAKYKNNPETTPEFGAPCAGGTRALATTDSLTTRPGPMTR
;
A
#
# COMPACT_ATOMS: atom_id res chain seq x y z
N MET A 1 51.45 54.46 -35.32
CA MET A 1 50.55 54.31 -34.15
C MET A 1 49.17 53.85 -34.52
N ALA A 2 48.45 54.41 -35.49
CA ALA A 2 47.08 54.04 -35.85
C ALA A 2 46.87 52.57 -36.29
N LYS A 3 47.81 51.96 -37.04
CA LYS A 3 47.70 50.55 -37.53
C LYS A 3 47.81 49.56 -36.33
N ALA A 4 48.69 49.76 -35.38
CA ALA A 4 48.81 48.89 -34.21
C ALA A 4 47.58 48.96 -33.31
N GLN A 5 46.97 50.11 -33.12
CA GLN A 5 45.69 50.26 -32.38
C GLN A 5 44.52 49.59 -33.12
N TYR A 6 44.49 49.64 -34.43
CA TYR A 6 43.46 48.96 -35.21
C TYR A 6 43.60 47.44 -35.10
N GLU A 7 44.78 46.86 -35.22
CA GLU A 7 45.04 45.43 -35.07
C GLU A 7 44.70 44.94 -33.67
N GLU A 8 45.01 45.71 -32.63
CA GLU A 8 44.67 45.37 -31.25
C GLU A 8 43.15 45.35 -31.05
N ARG A 9 42.41 46.32 -31.58
CA ARG A 9 40.92 46.32 -31.54
C ARG A 9 40.32 45.10 -32.24
N GLN A 10 40.88 44.70 -33.39
CA GLN A 10 40.43 43.51 -34.13
C GLN A 10 40.69 42.23 -33.31
N ARG A 11 41.85 42.11 -32.69
CA ARG A 11 42.17 40.97 -31.79
C ARG A 11 41.23 40.88 -30.57
N ARG A 12 40.92 42.01 -29.93
CA ARG A 12 39.98 42.08 -28.82
C ARG A 12 38.56 41.62 -29.26
N LYS A 13 38.07 42.14 -30.38
CA LYS A 13 36.77 41.72 -30.93
C LYS A 13 36.73 40.24 -31.29
N ALA A 14 37.80 39.69 -31.84
CA ALA A 14 37.91 38.27 -32.15
C ALA A 14 37.90 37.42 -30.87
N ALA A 15 38.61 37.81 -29.84
CA ALA A 15 38.62 37.14 -28.53
C ALA A 15 37.25 37.19 -27.84
N GLU A 16 36.55 38.34 -27.88
CA GLU A 16 35.20 38.48 -27.33
C GLU A 16 34.20 37.57 -28.05
N ARG A 17 34.24 37.48 -29.39
CA ARG A 17 33.41 36.57 -30.19
C ARG A 17 33.68 35.11 -29.84
N ALA A 18 34.96 34.70 -29.76
CA ALA A 18 35.32 33.33 -29.39
C ALA A 18 34.81 32.97 -27.97
N ALA A 19 34.96 33.91 -27.01
CA ALA A 19 34.44 33.71 -25.66
C ALA A 19 32.92 33.63 -25.62
N ALA A 20 32.19 34.41 -26.42
CA ALA A 20 30.73 34.38 -26.54
C ALA A 20 30.26 33.04 -27.14
N GLU A 21 30.93 32.56 -28.18
CA GLU A 21 30.63 31.25 -28.80
C GLU A 21 30.88 30.10 -27.81
N GLN A 22 31.97 30.12 -27.06
CA GLN A 22 32.22 29.11 -26.02
C GLN A 22 31.14 29.10 -24.93
N ARG A 23 30.73 30.28 -24.47
CA ARG A 23 29.61 30.41 -23.49
C ARG A 23 28.30 29.88 -24.06
N ALA A 24 28.02 30.20 -25.32
CA ALA A 24 26.80 29.69 -25.99
C ALA A 24 26.82 28.16 -26.13
N ARG A 25 27.94 27.57 -26.55
CA ARG A 25 28.14 26.12 -26.63
C ARG A 25 27.98 25.44 -25.25
N ARG A 26 28.58 25.99 -24.21
CA ARG A 26 28.43 25.47 -22.83
C ARG A 26 26.98 25.55 -22.34
N ARG A 27 26.29 26.67 -22.58
CA ARG A 27 24.87 26.81 -22.24
C ARG A 27 24.03 25.79 -23.00
N ALA A 28 24.23 25.59 -24.29
CA ALA A 28 23.53 24.62 -25.10
C ALA A 28 23.75 23.18 -24.61
N LEU A 29 24.98 22.82 -24.20
CA LEU A 29 25.30 21.54 -23.61
C LEU A 29 24.58 21.33 -22.25
N ILE A 30 24.58 22.34 -21.39
CA ILE A 30 23.86 22.30 -20.10
C ILE A 30 22.36 22.10 -20.34
N TRP A 31 21.75 22.90 -21.20
CA TRP A 31 20.32 22.77 -21.51
C TRP A 31 19.94 21.42 -22.13
N ARG A 32 20.82 20.88 -23.00
CA ARG A 32 20.62 19.52 -23.56
C ARG A 32 20.74 18.47 -22.46
N GLY A 33 21.74 18.56 -21.60
CA GLY A 33 21.92 17.66 -20.46
C GLY A 33 20.74 17.68 -19.49
N THR A 34 20.28 18.90 -19.11
CA THR A 34 19.10 19.08 -18.24
C THR A 34 17.83 18.50 -18.87
N GLY A 35 17.65 18.70 -20.18
CA GLY A 35 16.52 18.13 -20.92
C GLY A 35 16.52 16.60 -20.89
N ILE A 36 17.67 15.97 -21.11
CA ILE A 36 17.80 14.50 -21.06
C ILE A 36 17.48 13.97 -19.64
N VAL A 37 18.05 14.61 -18.60
CA VAL A 37 17.79 14.22 -17.20
C VAL A 37 16.30 14.32 -16.88
N LEU A 38 15.63 15.37 -17.33
CA LEU A 38 14.19 15.53 -17.09
C LEU A 38 13.38 14.43 -17.78
N VAL A 39 13.70 14.11 -19.04
CA VAL A 39 13.01 13.04 -19.79
C VAL A 39 13.22 11.69 -19.10
N VAL A 40 14.44 11.38 -18.66
CA VAL A 40 14.73 10.13 -17.94
C VAL A 40 13.97 10.07 -16.60
N ALA A 41 13.91 11.17 -15.86
CA ALA A 41 13.16 11.24 -14.62
C ALA A 41 11.65 11.01 -14.84
N VAL A 42 11.07 11.67 -15.84
CA VAL A 42 9.65 11.46 -16.20
C VAL A 42 9.38 10.02 -16.63
N ALA A 43 10.26 9.44 -17.46
CA ALA A 43 10.13 8.05 -17.90
C ALA A 43 10.23 7.07 -16.70
N ALA A 44 11.13 7.30 -15.75
CA ALA A 44 11.28 6.49 -14.55
C ALA A 44 10.03 6.56 -13.66
N VAL A 45 9.45 7.75 -13.47
CA VAL A 45 8.19 7.93 -12.73
C VAL A 45 7.03 7.21 -13.44
N ALA A 46 6.88 7.41 -14.75
CA ALA A 46 5.85 6.74 -15.55
C ALA A 46 5.97 5.21 -15.48
N TYR A 47 7.19 4.69 -15.60
CA TYR A 47 7.46 3.26 -15.45
C TYR A 47 7.12 2.75 -14.04
N SER A 48 7.46 3.49 -12.99
CA SER A 48 7.15 3.09 -11.61
C SER A 48 5.64 3.04 -11.35
N LEU A 49 4.89 4.00 -11.88
CA LEU A 49 3.42 4.01 -11.79
C LEU A 49 2.79 2.86 -12.59
N TYR A 50 3.30 2.60 -13.78
CA TYR A 50 2.88 1.46 -14.60
C TYR A 50 3.15 0.13 -13.89
N ALA A 51 4.35 -0.08 -13.34
CA ALA A 51 4.72 -1.29 -12.62
C ALA A 51 3.82 -1.51 -11.39
N LYS A 52 3.57 -0.45 -10.59
CA LYS A 52 2.62 -0.53 -9.44
C LYS A 52 1.21 -0.92 -9.89
N ARG A 53 0.74 -0.39 -11.01
CA ARG A 53 -0.57 -0.74 -11.55
C ARG A 53 -0.65 -2.23 -11.93
N GLN A 54 0.43 -2.78 -12.50
CA GLN A 54 0.50 -4.20 -12.87
C GLN A 54 0.39 -5.11 -11.64
N LEU A 55 1.02 -4.75 -10.50
CA LEU A 55 0.97 -5.53 -9.26
C LEU A 55 -0.45 -5.69 -8.69
N LEU A 56 -1.36 -4.80 -9.03
CA LEU A 56 -2.74 -4.79 -8.51
C LEU A 56 -3.80 -5.22 -9.56
N GLN A 57 -3.39 -5.71 -10.73
CA GLN A 57 -4.34 -6.13 -11.76
C GLN A 57 -5.19 -7.33 -11.37
N ALA A 58 -4.67 -8.21 -10.52
CA ALA A 58 -5.35 -9.40 -10.05
C ALA A 58 -6.21 -9.17 -8.79
N VAL A 59 -6.41 -7.92 -8.36
CA VAL A 59 -7.27 -7.61 -7.22
C VAL A 59 -8.72 -8.00 -7.55
N LYS A 60 -9.25 -8.95 -6.78
CA LYS A 60 -10.67 -9.28 -6.79
C LYS A 60 -11.45 -8.14 -6.12
N THR A 61 -12.55 -7.74 -6.71
CA THR A 61 -13.43 -6.69 -6.18
C THR A 61 -14.85 -7.22 -5.96
N ALA A 62 -15.51 -6.71 -4.93
CA ALA A 62 -16.94 -6.91 -4.65
C ALA A 62 -17.61 -5.54 -4.43
N SER A 63 -18.90 -5.57 -4.09
CA SER A 63 -19.69 -4.36 -3.82
C SER A 63 -20.67 -4.64 -2.69
N TYR A 64 -20.14 -4.86 -1.49
CA TYR A 64 -20.94 -5.00 -0.28
C TYR A 64 -21.31 -3.63 0.27
N PRO A 65 -22.57 -3.41 0.67
CA PRO A 65 -22.96 -2.21 1.39
C PRO A 65 -22.37 -2.19 2.80
N ALA A 66 -22.09 -1.01 3.30
CA ALA A 66 -21.57 -0.75 4.65
C ALA A 66 -22.66 -0.82 5.73
N GLY A 67 -22.23 -0.88 7.02
CA GLY A 67 -23.12 -0.73 8.18
C GLY A 67 -24.07 -1.90 8.43
N GLN A 68 -23.81 -3.08 7.88
CA GLN A 68 -24.68 -4.23 8.04
C GLN A 68 -24.35 -5.08 9.27
N HIS A 69 -24.60 -4.55 10.45
CA HIS A 69 -24.35 -5.24 11.72
C HIS A 69 -25.40 -6.29 12.01
N VAL A 70 -24.97 -7.53 12.25
CA VAL A 70 -25.82 -8.66 12.65
C VAL A 70 -25.18 -9.44 13.81
N ALA A 71 -25.97 -10.15 14.57
CA ALA A 71 -25.51 -11.03 15.64
C ALA A 71 -25.37 -12.47 15.13
N GLY A 72 -24.39 -13.20 15.69
CA GLY A 72 -24.18 -14.62 15.40
C GLY A 72 -23.28 -14.92 14.20
N PRO A 73 -23.07 -16.21 13.91
CA PRO A 73 -22.22 -16.66 12.81
C PRO A 73 -22.81 -16.31 11.45
N ILE A 74 -21.92 -15.95 10.51
CA ILE A 74 -22.27 -15.54 9.15
C ILE A 74 -21.61 -16.47 8.13
N VAL A 75 -22.35 -16.85 7.10
CA VAL A 75 -21.79 -17.57 5.95
C VAL A 75 -21.41 -16.56 4.89
N TYR A 76 -20.12 -16.49 4.59
CA TYR A 76 -19.55 -15.56 3.60
C TYR A 76 -19.36 -16.22 2.24
N ALA A 77 -19.45 -15.44 1.18
CA ALA A 77 -19.21 -15.90 -0.19
C ALA A 77 -17.71 -16.05 -0.50
N GLU A 78 -16.88 -15.21 0.12
CA GLU A 78 -15.43 -15.26 -0.02
C GLU A 78 -14.77 -15.93 1.19
N ASN A 79 -13.62 -16.55 0.94
CA ASN A 79 -12.80 -17.23 1.94
C ASN A 79 -11.30 -16.78 1.81
N PRO A 80 -10.81 -15.87 2.65
CA PRO A 80 -11.50 -15.11 3.71
C PRO A 80 -12.52 -14.10 3.18
N PRO A 81 -13.47 -13.63 4.03
CA PRO A 81 -14.43 -12.61 3.61
C PRO A 81 -13.79 -11.25 3.35
N ILE A 82 -14.46 -10.44 2.52
CA ILE A 82 -13.98 -9.11 2.12
C ILE A 82 -15.00 -7.99 2.38
N GLY A 83 -16.14 -8.32 3.01
CA GLY A 83 -17.22 -7.37 3.28
C GLY A 83 -18.55 -8.06 3.55
N GLY A 84 -19.60 -7.28 3.56
CA GLY A 84 -20.98 -7.74 3.82
C GLY A 84 -21.39 -7.66 5.28
N GLN A 85 -22.37 -8.48 5.68
CA GLN A 85 -22.83 -8.54 7.06
C GLN A 85 -21.69 -8.91 8.01
N HIS A 86 -21.64 -8.28 9.19
CA HIS A 86 -20.59 -8.49 10.18
C HIS A 86 -21.09 -8.17 11.59
N ASN A 87 -20.29 -8.51 12.60
CA ASN A 87 -20.61 -8.24 13.98
C ASN A 87 -20.43 -6.74 14.30
N VAL A 88 -21.22 -6.21 15.26
CA VAL A 88 -21.09 -4.82 15.75
C VAL A 88 -19.77 -4.54 16.45
N VAL A 89 -19.04 -5.57 16.86
CA VAL A 89 -17.73 -5.46 17.50
C VAL A 89 -16.64 -5.79 16.47
N TRP A 90 -15.66 -4.92 16.31
CA TRP A 90 -14.52 -5.13 15.43
C TRP A 90 -13.37 -5.85 16.13
N GLN A 91 -12.52 -6.49 15.35
CA GLN A 91 -11.27 -7.05 15.82
C GLN A 91 -10.23 -5.94 15.97
N ASN A 92 -9.56 -5.84 17.11
CA ASN A 92 -8.45 -4.90 17.27
C ASN A 92 -7.34 -5.22 16.27
N CYS A 93 -6.81 -4.20 15.62
CA CYS A 93 -5.64 -4.37 14.75
C CYS A 93 -4.45 -4.95 15.53
N GLY A 94 -3.61 -5.72 14.86
CA GLY A 94 -2.43 -6.35 15.41
C GLY A 94 -2.16 -7.75 14.90
N ILE A 95 -1.19 -8.39 15.54
CA ILE A 95 -0.71 -9.72 15.19
C ILE A 95 -1.38 -10.73 16.13
N TYR A 96 -1.93 -11.80 15.53
CA TYR A 96 -2.56 -12.93 16.21
C TYR A 96 -1.86 -14.24 15.82
N ASP A 97 -1.58 -15.08 16.81
CA ASP A 97 -0.96 -16.39 16.60
C ASP A 97 -2.00 -17.52 16.46
N ALA A 98 -3.29 -17.19 16.51
CA ALA A 98 -4.41 -18.09 16.30
C ALA A 98 -5.49 -17.43 15.42
N PRO A 99 -6.38 -18.24 14.80
CA PRO A 99 -7.50 -17.73 14.01
C PRO A 99 -8.40 -16.76 14.80
N ILE A 100 -8.87 -15.72 14.14
CA ILE A 100 -9.83 -14.74 14.67
C ILE A 100 -11.20 -14.94 14.02
N HIS A 101 -12.25 -14.41 14.62
CA HIS A 101 -13.60 -14.47 14.04
C HIS A 101 -13.73 -13.63 12.78
N ASN A 102 -14.26 -14.22 11.73
CA ASN A 102 -14.51 -13.55 10.46
C ASN A 102 -15.37 -12.30 10.64
N GLU A 103 -16.40 -12.41 11.46
CA GLU A 103 -17.38 -11.37 11.70
C GLU A 103 -16.77 -10.12 12.34
N HIS A 104 -15.79 -10.29 13.22
CA HIS A 104 -15.04 -9.18 13.84
C HIS A 104 -14.02 -8.60 12.86
N ALA A 105 -13.33 -9.46 12.10
CA ALA A 105 -12.35 -9.04 11.12
C ALA A 105 -12.99 -8.22 10.00
N VAL A 106 -14.16 -8.62 9.49
CA VAL A 106 -14.90 -7.88 8.45
C VAL A 106 -15.27 -6.48 8.92
N HIS A 107 -15.68 -6.29 10.19
CA HIS A 107 -15.92 -4.95 10.74
C HIS A 107 -14.63 -4.10 10.73
N SER A 108 -13.49 -4.71 11.07
CA SER A 108 -12.20 -4.00 10.98
C SER A 108 -11.85 -3.59 9.56
N LEU A 109 -12.23 -4.39 8.53
CA LEU A 109 -12.09 -3.98 7.13
C LEU A 109 -12.93 -2.74 6.81
N GLU A 110 -14.14 -2.62 7.40
CA GLU A 110 -15.01 -1.46 7.24
C GLU A 110 -14.39 -0.19 7.81
N HIS A 111 -13.63 -0.31 8.94
CA HIS A 111 -12.81 0.77 9.51
C HIS A 111 -11.54 1.08 8.71
N GLY A 112 -11.23 0.32 7.65
CA GLY A 112 -10.07 0.53 6.79
C GLY A 112 -8.85 -0.31 7.12
N ALA A 113 -8.99 -1.33 7.98
CA ALA A 113 -7.91 -2.29 8.20
C ALA A 113 -7.65 -3.15 6.96
N ILE A 114 -6.41 -3.60 6.83
CA ILE A 114 -6.04 -4.69 5.92
C ILE A 114 -5.88 -5.95 6.76
N TRP A 115 -6.62 -6.99 6.43
CA TRP A 115 -6.48 -8.29 7.05
C TRP A 115 -5.58 -9.18 6.19
N ILE A 116 -4.37 -9.44 6.67
CA ILE A 116 -3.44 -10.39 6.09
C ILE A 116 -3.68 -11.74 6.75
N THR A 117 -4.12 -12.71 5.98
CA THR A 117 -4.31 -14.10 6.41
C THR A 117 -3.24 -14.97 5.80
N TYR A 118 -2.80 -16.01 6.52
CA TYR A 118 -1.83 -16.96 6.03
C TYR A 118 -2.20 -18.40 6.42
N ARG A 119 -1.82 -19.35 5.61
CA ARG A 119 -2.01 -20.78 5.90
C ARG A 119 -1.19 -21.18 7.11
N PRO A 120 -1.74 -22.00 8.04
CA PRO A 120 -1.00 -22.46 9.23
C PRO A 120 0.30 -23.21 8.93
N ASP A 121 0.42 -23.81 7.75
CA ASP A 121 1.62 -24.54 7.28
C ASP A 121 2.62 -23.65 6.52
N LEU A 122 2.40 -22.32 6.49
CA LEU A 122 3.33 -21.38 5.86
C LEU A 122 4.69 -21.42 6.59
N ALA A 123 5.79 -21.44 5.82
CA ALA A 123 7.13 -21.50 6.35
C ALA A 123 7.41 -20.35 7.37
N ALA A 124 8.11 -20.68 8.46
CA ALA A 124 8.31 -19.76 9.58
C ALA A 124 9.00 -18.43 9.18
N ASP A 125 9.93 -18.46 8.23
CA ASP A 125 10.59 -17.26 7.69
C ASP A 125 9.60 -16.34 6.98
N GLN A 126 8.63 -16.89 6.25
CA GLN A 126 7.56 -16.12 5.60
C GLN A 126 6.62 -15.50 6.64
N VAL A 127 6.26 -16.26 7.69
CA VAL A 127 5.43 -15.72 8.79
C VAL A 127 6.15 -14.57 9.50
N GLN A 128 7.47 -14.66 9.73
CA GLN A 128 8.23 -13.57 10.34
C GLN A 128 8.24 -12.31 9.45
N LYS A 129 8.34 -12.45 8.13
CA LYS A 129 8.21 -11.31 7.21
C LYS A 129 6.84 -10.67 7.28
N LEU A 130 5.77 -11.47 7.35
CA LEU A 130 4.40 -10.95 7.53
C LEU A 130 4.24 -10.23 8.88
N LYS A 131 4.79 -10.78 9.97
CA LYS A 131 4.78 -10.14 11.29
C LYS A 131 5.50 -8.78 11.27
N ALA A 132 6.65 -8.69 10.62
CA ALA A 132 7.37 -7.43 10.46
C ALA A 132 6.56 -6.40 9.67
N LEU A 133 5.85 -6.82 8.62
CA LEU A 133 4.99 -5.96 7.82
C LEU A 133 3.76 -5.50 8.62
N ALA A 134 3.15 -6.40 9.40
CA ALA A 134 1.92 -6.16 10.16
C ALA A 134 2.13 -5.41 11.50
N ALA A 135 3.35 -4.95 11.78
CA ALA A 135 3.64 -4.14 12.97
C ALA A 135 3.12 -2.70 12.89
N ASP A 136 2.62 -2.28 11.73
CA ASP A 136 2.06 -0.94 11.48
C ASP A 136 0.55 -0.88 11.80
N ASP A 137 0.01 0.32 12.00
CA ASP A 137 -1.40 0.56 12.31
C ASP A 137 -2.33 0.11 11.17
N TYR A 138 -3.58 -0.19 11.51
CA TYR A 138 -4.62 -0.67 10.57
C TYR A 138 -4.22 -1.95 9.83
N LEU A 139 -3.42 -2.80 10.46
CA LEU A 139 -3.10 -4.13 9.95
C LEU A 139 -3.54 -5.21 10.94
N LEU A 140 -4.20 -6.24 10.41
CA LEU A 140 -4.53 -7.50 11.07
C LEU A 140 -3.70 -8.60 10.43
N LEU A 141 -3.06 -9.43 11.23
CA LEU A 141 -2.38 -10.64 10.78
C LEU A 141 -2.86 -11.82 11.60
N SER A 142 -3.37 -12.86 10.94
CA SER A 142 -3.73 -14.12 11.63
C SER A 142 -3.52 -15.34 10.75
N PRO A 143 -3.24 -16.52 11.32
CA PRO A 143 -3.39 -17.77 10.59
C PRO A 143 -4.87 -17.97 10.21
N TYR A 144 -5.09 -18.67 9.09
CA TYR A 144 -6.44 -18.95 8.58
C TYR A 144 -6.50 -20.39 8.04
N PRO A 145 -7.06 -21.34 8.80
CA PRO A 145 -7.22 -22.72 8.35
C PRO A 145 -8.12 -22.81 7.12
N GLY A 146 -7.71 -23.63 6.15
CA GLY A 146 -8.48 -23.80 4.91
C GLY A 146 -8.33 -22.66 3.89
N LEU A 147 -7.33 -21.78 4.08
CA LEU A 147 -7.03 -20.72 3.13
C LEU A 147 -6.66 -21.30 1.75
N PRO A 148 -7.27 -20.83 0.65
CA PRO A 148 -7.02 -21.40 -0.69
C PRO A 148 -5.62 -21.08 -1.24
N HIS A 149 -5.00 -19.99 -0.79
CA HIS A 149 -3.64 -19.54 -1.17
C HIS A 149 -2.74 -19.44 0.05
N PRO A 150 -1.41 -19.48 -0.11
CA PRO A 150 -0.48 -19.36 1.02
C PRO A 150 -0.71 -18.11 1.87
N ILE A 151 -1.00 -16.98 1.21
CA ILE A 151 -1.24 -15.67 1.84
C ILE A 151 -2.37 -14.97 1.08
N VAL A 152 -3.27 -14.32 1.82
CA VAL A 152 -4.32 -13.46 1.24
C VAL A 152 -4.37 -12.15 2.00
N ALA A 153 -4.42 -11.03 1.30
CA ALA A 153 -4.70 -9.72 1.88
C ALA A 153 -6.09 -9.25 1.48
N SER A 154 -6.89 -8.89 2.47
CA SER A 154 -8.26 -8.40 2.31
C SER A 154 -8.38 -6.98 2.84
N ALA A 155 -9.07 -6.13 2.10
CA ALA A 155 -9.60 -4.83 2.49
C ALA A 155 -11.11 -4.84 2.22
N TRP A 156 -11.85 -3.83 2.66
CA TRP A 156 -13.28 -3.76 2.34
C TRP A 156 -13.52 -3.79 0.83
N ASN A 157 -14.27 -4.79 0.37
CA ASN A 157 -14.58 -5.04 -1.04
C ASN A 157 -13.37 -5.37 -1.96
N HIS A 158 -12.17 -5.60 -1.41
CA HIS A 158 -10.97 -5.86 -2.21
C HIS A 158 -10.13 -7.00 -1.63
N GLN A 159 -9.60 -7.87 -2.49
CA GLN A 159 -8.75 -8.98 -2.07
C GLN A 159 -7.68 -9.31 -3.11
N LEU A 160 -6.49 -9.67 -2.64
CA LEU A 160 -5.40 -10.14 -3.48
C LEU A 160 -4.69 -11.31 -2.83
N ASN A 161 -4.35 -12.32 -3.64
CA ASN A 161 -3.67 -13.54 -3.20
C ASN A 161 -2.17 -13.47 -3.49
N PHE A 162 -1.37 -14.12 -2.65
CA PHE A 162 0.07 -14.13 -2.76
C PHE A 162 0.63 -15.52 -2.46
N GLU A 163 1.69 -15.89 -3.18
CA GLU A 163 2.43 -17.12 -2.95
C GLU A 163 3.54 -16.95 -1.89
N ARG A 164 4.01 -15.71 -1.69
CA ARG A 164 5.14 -15.37 -0.82
C ARG A 164 4.94 -14.02 -0.11
N ALA A 165 5.50 -13.92 1.10
CA ALA A 165 5.45 -12.70 1.91
C ALA A 165 6.30 -11.53 1.35
N ASP A 166 7.29 -11.83 0.50
CA ASP A 166 8.14 -10.84 -0.17
C ASP A 166 7.62 -10.43 -1.57
N ASP A 167 6.39 -10.79 -1.92
CA ASP A 167 5.74 -10.32 -3.13
C ASP A 167 5.55 -8.79 -3.09
N PRO A 168 6.05 -8.03 -4.08
CA PRO A 168 5.93 -6.58 -4.11
C PRO A 168 4.48 -6.07 -4.23
N GLY A 169 3.55 -6.92 -4.63
CA GLY A 169 2.11 -6.64 -4.64
C GLY A 169 1.53 -6.46 -3.23
N LEU A 170 2.08 -7.15 -2.22
CA LEU A 170 1.55 -7.06 -0.86
C LEU A 170 1.72 -5.65 -0.25
N PRO A 171 2.91 -5.04 -0.20
CA PRO A 171 3.03 -3.65 0.22
C PRO A 171 2.32 -2.66 -0.70
N ALA A 172 2.18 -2.95 -2.00
CA ALA A 172 1.41 -2.12 -2.91
C ALA A 172 -0.09 -2.15 -2.60
N PHE A 173 -0.65 -3.32 -2.26
CA PHE A 173 -2.04 -3.50 -1.82
C PHE A 173 -2.30 -2.73 -0.51
N ILE A 174 -1.43 -2.89 0.48
CA ILE A 174 -1.52 -2.17 1.76
C ILE A 174 -1.50 -0.65 1.51
N ALA A 175 -0.54 -0.14 0.75
CA ALA A 175 -0.42 1.29 0.48
C ALA A 175 -1.64 1.88 -0.26
N LYS A 176 -2.35 1.05 -1.05
CA LYS A 176 -3.53 1.50 -1.80
C LYS A 176 -4.81 1.49 -0.95
N TYR A 177 -5.00 0.47 -0.11
CA TYR A 177 -6.29 0.23 0.52
C TYR A 177 -6.32 0.52 2.03
N LYS A 178 -5.16 0.55 2.71
CA LYS A 178 -5.09 0.79 4.17
C LYS A 178 -5.63 2.18 4.51
N ASN A 179 -6.73 2.22 5.28
CA ASN A 179 -7.37 3.45 5.75
C ASN A 179 -7.46 4.52 4.64
N ASN A 180 -7.94 4.13 3.46
CA ASN A 180 -8.05 5.00 2.30
C ASN A 180 -9.47 5.58 2.22
N PRO A 181 -9.67 6.91 2.20
CA PRO A 181 -10.98 7.54 2.19
C PRO A 181 -11.85 7.18 0.97
N GLU A 182 -11.24 6.72 -0.14
CA GLU A 182 -11.98 6.33 -1.35
C GLU A 182 -12.56 4.92 -1.26
N THR A 183 -12.01 4.06 -0.38
CA THR A 183 -12.35 2.64 -0.32
C THR A 183 -12.75 2.16 1.08
N THR A 184 -12.65 3.00 2.10
CA THR A 184 -12.99 2.73 3.49
C THR A 184 -14.33 3.36 3.83
N PRO A 185 -15.41 2.58 4.07
CA PRO A 185 -16.71 3.13 4.42
C PRO A 185 -16.70 4.00 5.69
N GLU A 186 -16.06 3.50 6.75
CA GLU A 186 -15.92 4.21 8.03
C GLU A 186 -14.52 4.78 8.20
N PHE A 187 -14.09 5.57 7.22
CA PHE A 187 -12.77 6.21 7.22
C PHE A 187 -12.53 7.01 8.51
N GLY A 188 -11.39 6.71 9.17
CA GLY A 188 -11.01 7.36 10.43
C GLY A 188 -11.61 6.70 11.68
N ALA A 189 -12.43 5.66 11.56
CA ALA A 189 -12.87 4.87 12.69
C ALA A 189 -11.67 4.13 13.33
N PRO A 190 -11.67 3.93 14.67
CA PRO A 190 -10.52 3.36 15.36
C PRO A 190 -10.33 1.88 15.02
N CYS A 191 -9.07 1.44 14.93
CA CYS A 191 -8.71 0.04 14.84
C CYS A 191 -8.39 -0.61 16.21
N ALA A 192 -8.68 0.09 17.29
CA ALA A 192 -8.51 -0.34 18.69
C ALA A 192 -9.79 -0.07 19.48
N GLY A 193 -9.93 -0.71 20.65
CA GLY A 193 -11.15 -0.55 21.50
C GLY A 193 -12.28 -1.54 21.17
N GLY A 194 -12.09 -2.44 20.22
CA GLY A 194 -12.96 -3.57 19.94
C GLY A 194 -12.58 -4.81 20.79
N THR A 195 -12.47 -5.96 20.15
CA THR A 195 -12.12 -7.23 20.79
C THR A 195 -10.75 -7.78 20.37
N ARG A 196 -10.18 -8.67 21.19
CA ARG A 196 -9.05 -9.55 20.82
C ARG A 196 -9.44 -11.03 20.84
N ALA A 197 -10.74 -11.32 20.81
CA ALA A 197 -11.26 -12.69 20.84
C ALA A 197 -10.68 -13.55 19.71
N LEU A 198 -10.36 -14.79 20.03
CA LEU A 198 -9.85 -15.81 19.13
C LEU A 198 -10.96 -16.78 18.77
N ALA A 199 -11.06 -17.18 17.52
CA ALA A 199 -12.10 -18.10 17.05
C ALA A 199 -11.94 -19.54 17.62
N THR A 200 -10.78 -19.88 18.14
CA THR A 200 -10.46 -21.21 18.70
C THR A 200 -10.79 -21.34 20.19
N THR A 201 -10.85 -20.24 20.94
CA THR A 201 -10.99 -20.26 22.41
C THR A 201 -12.16 -19.42 22.93
N ASP A 202 -12.59 -18.43 22.16
CA ASP A 202 -13.55 -17.43 22.63
C ASP A 202 -14.84 -17.49 21.80
N SER A 203 -15.95 -17.19 22.46
CA SER A 203 -17.24 -16.99 21.79
C SER A 203 -17.22 -15.70 20.98
N LEU A 204 -18.07 -15.63 19.95
CA LEU A 204 -18.28 -14.41 19.20
C LEU A 204 -18.77 -13.30 20.13
N THR A 205 -17.99 -12.25 20.30
CA THR A 205 -18.28 -11.14 21.20
C THR A 205 -19.40 -10.27 20.64
N THR A 206 -20.36 -9.89 21.46
CA THR A 206 -21.52 -9.06 21.04
C THR A 206 -21.50 -7.65 21.64
N ARG A 207 -20.48 -7.31 22.44
CA ARG A 207 -20.31 -5.96 23.04
C ARG A 207 -18.86 -5.50 22.89
N PRO A 208 -18.64 -4.22 22.55
CA PRO A 208 -17.30 -3.64 22.61
C PRO A 208 -16.70 -3.76 24.00
N GLY A 209 -15.41 -4.05 24.08
CA GLY A 209 -14.67 -3.99 25.34
C GLY A 209 -14.62 -2.56 25.90
N PRO A 210 -14.29 -2.37 27.19
CA PRO A 210 -14.07 -1.04 27.76
C PRO A 210 -12.91 -0.37 26.98
N MET A 211 -13.14 0.87 26.52
CA MET A 211 -12.10 1.66 25.88
C MET A 211 -11.01 1.95 26.92
N THR A 212 -9.86 1.31 26.80
CA THR A 212 -8.66 1.71 27.54
C THR A 212 -8.10 2.97 26.87
N ARG A 213 -8.15 4.07 27.61
CA ARG A 213 -7.51 5.34 27.25
C ARG A 213 -5.99 5.23 27.32
#